data_8e5c3fdd214dd3b4cbc508e6a18fe1c8
#
_entry.id   8e5c3fdd214dd3b4cbc508e6a18fe1c8
#
_cell.length_a   1.000
_cell.length_b   1.000
_cell.length_c   1.000
_cell.angle_alpha   90.00
_cell.angle_beta   90.00
_cell.angle_gamma   90.00
#
_symmetry.space_group_name_H-M   'P 1'
#
loop_
_entity.id
_entity.type
_entity.pdbx_description
1 polymer ?
#
loop_
_entity_poly.entity_id
_entity_poly.type
_entity_poly.pdbx_seq_one_letter_code
_entity_poly.pdbx_strand_id
1 'polypeptide(L)'
;MKNANAYTGPQRFAHRGLVQAAPENTLGAFQGAMDGGYEGIEIDVQMTRDGEIVIAHDSNFTRMTLGHPDGGSNRRIRDLTWDEIQKIELPYANHLLSEAPPEHSEIELLATLPKLVMGQVEGRDYETALAEDGRMAHLMRFSDFDAWLTAQSRSITVEVEVKAPGLAGPILELLSRSPNTGSYILFSGDPVYVEEMQAAVRKNGKPTGLRMGANMRRLTEENKRIIPNMDLFEVGLNADAFTCEDVRWLGEHGIHVFSNLGDHPDWWEKMVTRGVLGFKTNYAAAYTNWWNSRH
;
A
#
# COMPACT_ATOMS: atom_id res chain seq x y z
N MET A 1 -6.75 34.21 8.48
CA MET A 1 -6.52 32.84 7.98
C MET A 1 -5.24 32.38 8.62
N LYS A 2 -5.28 31.41 9.54
CA LYS A 2 -4.06 30.80 10.08
C LYS A 2 -3.44 30.03 8.93
N ASN A 3 -2.18 30.35 8.56
CA ASN A 3 -1.37 29.48 7.74
C ASN A 3 -1.38 28.10 8.43
N ALA A 4 -2.04 27.13 7.84
CA ALA A 4 -1.82 25.75 8.24
C ALA A 4 -0.32 25.51 8.06
N ASN A 5 0.40 25.26 9.17
CA ASN A 5 1.80 24.89 9.09
C ASN A 5 1.87 23.69 8.14
N ALA A 6 2.65 23.84 7.06
CA ALA A 6 2.83 22.77 6.14
C ALA A 6 3.35 21.55 6.93
N TYR A 7 2.73 20.40 6.75
CA TYR A 7 3.21 19.17 7.36
C TYR A 7 4.67 18.92 6.96
N THR A 8 5.54 18.69 7.95
CA THR A 8 6.99 18.52 7.75
C THR A 8 7.52 17.20 8.31
N GLY A 9 6.62 16.30 8.69
CA GLY A 9 6.96 14.97 9.21
C GLY A 9 7.31 13.95 8.12
N PRO A 10 7.54 12.69 8.50
CA PRO A 10 7.70 11.58 7.57
C PRO A 10 6.51 11.46 6.62
N GLN A 11 6.78 11.09 5.37
CA GLN A 11 5.72 10.93 4.36
C GLN A 11 4.68 9.89 4.81
N ARG A 12 3.40 10.26 4.76
CA ARG A 12 2.27 9.40 5.14
C ARG A 12 1.75 8.68 3.90
N PHE A 13 1.90 7.37 3.88
CA PHE A 13 1.35 6.52 2.84
C PHE A 13 0.06 5.87 3.32
N ALA A 14 -1.06 6.23 2.71
CA ALA A 14 -2.34 5.59 2.96
C ALA A 14 -2.28 4.15 2.43
N HIS A 15 -2.23 3.18 3.35
CA HIS A 15 -2.14 1.75 3.05
C HIS A 15 -3.40 1.28 2.33
N ARG A 16 -3.26 0.88 1.06
CA ARG A 16 -4.35 0.52 0.14
C ARG A 16 -5.35 1.65 -0.11
N GLY A 17 -4.88 2.91 -0.01
CA GLY A 17 -5.72 4.10 0.04
C GLY A 17 -6.25 4.44 1.43
N LEU A 18 -7.11 5.47 1.54
CA LEU A 18 -7.74 5.85 2.80
C LEU A 18 -8.94 4.92 3.08
N VAL A 19 -8.68 3.80 3.78
CA VAL A 19 -9.66 2.73 4.02
C VAL A 19 -10.88 3.19 4.85
N GLN A 20 -10.77 4.29 5.62
CA GLN A 20 -11.91 4.89 6.31
C GLN A 20 -12.87 5.62 5.35
N ALA A 21 -12.42 5.98 4.15
CA ALA A 21 -13.25 6.68 3.16
C ALA A 21 -14.02 5.70 2.26
N ALA A 22 -13.39 4.58 1.89
CA ALA A 22 -13.96 3.58 1.00
C ALA A 22 -13.23 2.24 1.14
N PRO A 23 -13.76 1.14 0.59
CA PRO A 23 -13.06 -0.14 0.54
C PRO A 23 -11.64 -0.02 -0.02
N GLU A 24 -10.70 -0.76 0.57
CA GLU A 24 -9.29 -0.76 0.17
C GLU A 24 -9.10 -1.02 -1.32
N ASN A 25 -8.03 -0.47 -1.90
CA ASN A 25 -7.68 -0.69 -3.30
C ASN A 25 -8.79 -0.29 -4.31
N THR A 26 -9.62 0.70 -3.95
CA THR A 26 -10.67 1.27 -4.81
C THR A 26 -10.48 2.75 -5.06
N LEU A 27 -11.13 3.26 -6.11
CA LEU A 27 -11.08 4.69 -6.48
C LEU A 27 -11.47 5.60 -5.31
N GLY A 28 -12.49 5.23 -4.53
CA GLY A 28 -12.94 6.03 -3.38
C GLY A 28 -11.86 6.15 -2.30
N ALA A 29 -11.12 5.06 -2.03
CA ALA A 29 -10.02 5.07 -1.07
C ALA A 29 -8.82 5.90 -1.57
N PHE A 30 -8.53 5.85 -2.87
CA PHE A 30 -7.47 6.66 -3.48
C PHE A 30 -7.81 8.15 -3.50
N GLN A 31 -9.06 8.48 -3.86
CA GLN A 31 -9.55 9.85 -3.81
C GLN A 31 -9.53 10.39 -2.38
N GLY A 32 -9.94 9.58 -1.40
CA GLY A 32 -9.86 9.94 0.01
C GLY A 32 -8.44 10.27 0.48
N ALA A 33 -7.43 9.51 0.02
CA ALA A 33 -6.03 9.80 0.30
C ALA A 33 -5.56 11.10 -0.39
N MET A 34 -5.99 11.32 -1.62
CA MET A 34 -5.70 12.54 -2.39
C MET A 34 -6.28 13.78 -1.70
N ASP A 35 -7.56 13.73 -1.33
CA ASP A 35 -8.29 14.83 -0.67
C ASP A 35 -7.77 15.09 0.75
N GLY A 36 -7.33 14.04 1.45
CA GLY A 36 -6.70 14.11 2.77
C GLY A 36 -5.30 14.74 2.78
N GLY A 37 -4.73 15.04 1.60
CA GLY A 37 -3.43 15.69 1.48
C GLY A 37 -2.26 14.80 1.89
N TYR A 38 -2.39 13.46 1.79
CA TYR A 38 -1.30 12.54 2.11
C TYR A 38 -0.22 12.55 1.01
N GLU A 39 1.02 12.25 1.40
CA GLU A 39 2.18 12.30 0.51
C GLU A 39 2.24 11.07 -0.41
N GLY A 40 1.62 9.95 0.03
CA GLY A 40 1.64 8.73 -0.75
C GLY A 40 0.40 7.86 -0.58
N ILE A 41 0.26 6.94 -1.52
CA ILE A 41 -0.70 5.82 -1.50
C ILE A 41 0.13 4.55 -1.71
N GLU A 42 -0.19 3.53 -0.95
CA GLU A 42 0.30 2.18 -1.26
C GLU A 42 -0.84 1.38 -1.88
N ILE A 43 -0.52 0.58 -2.89
CA ILE A 43 -1.45 -0.29 -3.62
C ILE A 43 -0.82 -1.65 -3.88
N ASP A 44 -1.66 -2.67 -3.99
CA ASP A 44 -1.25 -4.04 -4.33
C ASP A 44 -1.68 -4.40 -5.75
N VAL A 45 -0.84 -5.09 -6.50
CA VAL A 45 -1.18 -5.50 -7.87
C VAL A 45 -1.08 -7.01 -8.09
N GLN A 46 -2.05 -7.52 -8.84
CA GLN A 46 -2.12 -8.91 -9.28
C GLN A 46 -2.48 -8.99 -10.76
N MET A 47 -2.41 -10.19 -11.33
CA MET A 47 -2.71 -10.42 -12.75
C MET A 47 -3.90 -11.35 -12.93
N THR A 48 -4.82 -10.96 -13.80
CA THR A 48 -5.97 -11.77 -14.22
C THR A 48 -5.57 -12.85 -15.20
N ARG A 49 -6.49 -13.78 -15.49
CA ARG A 49 -6.30 -14.85 -16.48
C ARG A 49 -6.01 -14.31 -17.89
N ASP A 50 -6.63 -13.20 -18.26
CA ASP A 50 -6.48 -12.55 -19.57
C ASP A 50 -5.37 -11.49 -19.62
N GLY A 51 -4.54 -11.42 -18.56
CA GLY A 51 -3.30 -10.61 -18.53
C GLY A 51 -3.50 -9.15 -18.11
N GLU A 52 -4.68 -8.76 -17.62
CA GLU A 52 -4.89 -7.43 -17.06
C GLU A 52 -4.25 -7.33 -15.68
N ILE A 53 -3.63 -6.18 -15.39
CA ILE A 53 -3.10 -5.88 -14.05
C ILE A 53 -4.21 -5.22 -13.25
N VAL A 54 -4.64 -5.87 -12.16
CA VAL A 54 -5.69 -5.38 -11.27
C VAL A 54 -5.13 -5.00 -9.92
N ILE A 55 -5.76 -4.01 -9.28
CA ILE A 55 -5.35 -3.54 -7.95
C ILE A 55 -6.15 -4.32 -6.91
N ALA A 56 -5.46 -5.24 -6.19
CA ALA A 56 -6.05 -6.08 -5.15
C ALA A 56 -4.96 -6.75 -4.30
N HIS A 57 -5.16 -6.79 -2.98
CA HIS A 57 -4.21 -7.44 -2.06
C HIS A 57 -4.32 -8.96 -2.08
N ASP A 58 -5.51 -9.51 -1.82
CA ASP A 58 -5.72 -10.95 -1.68
C ASP A 58 -5.79 -11.64 -3.04
N SER A 59 -5.47 -12.92 -3.06
CA SER A 59 -5.60 -13.73 -4.29
C SER A 59 -7.05 -14.08 -4.65
N ASN A 60 -8.02 -13.76 -3.79
CA ASN A 60 -9.46 -13.91 -3.99
C ASN A 60 -10.21 -12.78 -3.30
N PHE A 61 -11.53 -12.75 -3.39
CA PHE A 61 -12.34 -11.63 -2.92
C PHE A 61 -13.11 -11.91 -1.62
N THR A 62 -12.92 -13.08 -0.97
CA THR A 62 -13.71 -13.50 0.20
C THR A 62 -13.74 -12.44 1.30
N ARG A 63 -12.58 -11.86 1.64
CA ARG A 63 -12.48 -10.82 2.66
C ARG A 63 -13.16 -9.53 2.22
N MET A 64 -12.91 -9.10 0.99
CA MET A 64 -13.40 -7.82 0.46
C MET A 64 -14.90 -7.83 0.15
N THR A 65 -15.47 -9.01 -0.15
CA THR A 65 -16.92 -9.18 -0.32
C THR A 65 -17.62 -9.55 1.00
N LEU A 66 -16.92 -9.45 2.14
CA LEU A 66 -17.41 -9.79 3.48
C LEU A 66 -18.03 -11.20 3.55
N GLY A 67 -17.46 -12.16 2.82
CA GLY A 67 -17.95 -13.53 2.78
C GLY A 67 -19.25 -13.73 1.98
N HIS A 68 -19.70 -12.73 1.21
CA HIS A 68 -20.93 -12.87 0.41
C HIS A 68 -20.83 -14.04 -0.58
N PRO A 69 -21.75 -15.02 -0.56
CA PRO A 69 -21.62 -16.27 -1.31
C PRO A 69 -21.66 -16.06 -2.85
N ASP A 70 -22.40 -15.06 -3.33
CA ASP A 70 -22.58 -14.79 -4.76
C ASP A 70 -21.53 -13.82 -5.32
N GLY A 71 -20.63 -13.29 -4.46
CA GLY A 71 -19.60 -12.32 -4.84
C GLY A 71 -18.42 -12.89 -5.59
N GLY A 72 -18.45 -14.14 -6.07
CA GLY A 72 -17.30 -14.78 -6.71
C GLY A 72 -16.11 -14.99 -5.76
N SER A 73 -16.38 -14.91 -4.46
CA SER A 73 -15.43 -14.71 -3.36
C SER A 73 -14.30 -15.74 -3.29
N ASN A 74 -14.55 -16.99 -3.66
CA ASN A 74 -13.57 -18.08 -3.55
C ASN A 74 -12.72 -18.29 -4.81
N ARG A 75 -13.05 -17.61 -5.90
CA ARG A 75 -12.29 -17.73 -7.15
C ARG A 75 -11.04 -16.86 -7.07
N ARG A 76 -9.91 -17.42 -7.53
CA ARG A 76 -8.65 -16.66 -7.55
C ARG A 76 -8.64 -15.66 -8.69
N ILE A 77 -8.04 -14.49 -8.47
CA ILE A 77 -7.87 -13.43 -9.48
C ILE A 77 -7.27 -13.99 -10.77
N ARG A 78 -6.23 -14.82 -10.66
CA ARG A 78 -5.56 -15.45 -11.79
C ARG A 78 -6.43 -16.42 -12.64
N ASP A 79 -7.58 -16.83 -12.11
CA ASP A 79 -8.53 -17.73 -12.77
C ASP A 79 -9.71 -16.97 -13.38
N LEU A 80 -9.76 -15.65 -13.19
CA LEU A 80 -10.81 -14.74 -13.66
C LEU A 80 -10.30 -13.81 -14.77
N THR A 81 -11.17 -13.44 -15.70
CA THR A 81 -10.94 -12.33 -16.63
C THR A 81 -11.28 -11.00 -15.97
N TRP A 82 -10.82 -9.90 -16.56
CA TRP A 82 -11.24 -8.56 -16.12
C TRP A 82 -12.76 -8.38 -16.22
N ASP A 83 -13.39 -8.88 -17.27
CA ASP A 83 -14.85 -8.81 -17.44
C ASP A 83 -15.63 -9.53 -16.33
N GLU A 84 -15.03 -10.53 -15.69
CA GLU A 84 -15.62 -11.19 -14.51
C GLU A 84 -15.37 -10.37 -13.24
N ILE A 85 -14.16 -9.84 -13.07
CA ILE A 85 -13.73 -9.11 -11.86
C ILE A 85 -14.44 -7.75 -11.72
N GLN A 86 -14.62 -7.01 -12.80
CA GLN A 86 -15.27 -5.69 -12.75
C GLN A 86 -16.73 -5.71 -12.27
N LYS A 87 -17.34 -6.90 -12.25
CA LYS A 87 -18.72 -7.10 -11.77
C LYS A 87 -18.78 -7.41 -10.26
N ILE A 88 -17.63 -7.60 -9.62
CA ILE A 88 -17.58 -7.89 -8.19
C ILE A 88 -17.78 -6.59 -7.43
N GLU A 89 -18.78 -6.60 -6.58
CA GLU A 89 -19.15 -5.47 -5.73
C GLU A 89 -18.53 -5.62 -4.34
N LEU A 90 -17.91 -4.56 -3.86
CA LEU A 90 -17.23 -4.49 -2.57
C LEU A 90 -18.05 -3.57 -1.65
N PRO A 91 -18.73 -4.11 -0.62
CA PRO A 91 -19.52 -3.30 0.27
C PRO A 91 -18.64 -2.40 1.15
N TYR A 92 -19.15 -1.22 1.48
CA TYR A 92 -18.54 -0.37 2.49
C TYR A 92 -18.73 -1.01 3.87
N ALA A 93 -17.63 -1.22 4.59
CA ALA A 93 -17.61 -1.99 5.83
C ALA A 93 -17.06 -1.16 7.00
N ASN A 94 -17.56 0.07 7.19
CA ASN A 94 -17.07 0.99 8.21
C ASN A 94 -17.17 0.42 9.63
N HIS A 95 -18.17 -0.43 9.92
CA HIS A 95 -18.32 -1.10 11.20
C HIS A 95 -17.16 -2.06 11.55
N LEU A 96 -16.37 -2.50 10.55
CA LEU A 96 -15.19 -3.35 10.74
C LEU A 96 -13.89 -2.56 10.83
N LEU A 97 -13.96 -1.23 10.68
CA LEU A 97 -12.81 -0.33 10.73
C LEU A 97 -12.81 0.39 12.07
N SER A 98 -11.69 0.33 12.77
CA SER A 98 -11.51 1.16 13.96
C SER A 98 -11.25 2.61 13.53
N GLU A 99 -11.89 3.58 14.19
CA GLU A 99 -11.63 5.01 13.98
C GLU A 99 -10.30 5.46 14.56
N ALA A 100 -9.80 4.76 15.56
CA ALA A 100 -8.55 5.07 16.25
C ALA A 100 -7.67 3.83 16.39
N PRO A 101 -6.34 4.00 16.30
CA PRO A 101 -5.40 2.92 16.58
C PRO A 101 -5.47 2.52 18.07
N PRO A 102 -5.01 1.30 18.43
CA PRO A 102 -4.86 0.89 19.82
C PRO A 102 -3.96 1.84 20.61
N GLU A 103 -4.23 1.99 21.91
CA GLU A 103 -3.50 2.95 22.76
C GLU A 103 -2.08 2.48 23.16
N HIS A 104 -1.77 1.19 23.09
CA HIS A 104 -0.52 0.63 23.64
C HIS A 104 0.25 -0.25 22.66
N SER A 105 1.58 -0.15 22.73
CA SER A 105 2.55 -0.80 21.84
C SER A 105 2.90 -2.26 22.19
N GLU A 106 2.36 -2.82 23.26
CA GLU A 106 2.60 -4.23 23.64
C GLU A 106 1.90 -5.24 22.70
N ILE A 107 1.18 -4.72 21.72
CA ILE A 107 0.45 -5.51 20.74
C ILE A 107 1.37 -5.77 19.54
N GLU A 108 1.41 -7.01 19.07
CA GLU A 108 2.10 -7.37 17.82
C GLU A 108 1.57 -6.53 16.65
N LEU A 109 2.47 -6.19 15.70
CA LEU A 109 2.15 -5.35 14.54
C LEU A 109 0.82 -5.71 13.87
N LEU A 110 0.57 -6.99 13.65
CA LEU A 110 -0.65 -7.47 13.01
C LEU A 110 -1.92 -7.27 13.86
N ALA A 111 -1.80 -7.27 15.18
CA ALA A 111 -2.95 -7.10 16.07
C ALA A 111 -3.48 -5.65 16.09
N THR A 112 -2.73 -4.69 15.53
CA THR A 112 -3.15 -3.28 15.41
C THR A 112 -3.97 -3.00 14.15
N LEU A 113 -4.01 -3.94 13.20
CA LEU A 113 -4.74 -3.75 11.95
C LEU A 113 -6.25 -3.81 12.17
N PRO A 114 -7.05 -3.05 11.40
CA PRO A 114 -8.50 -3.19 11.40
C PRO A 114 -8.92 -4.63 11.12
N LYS A 115 -10.04 -5.07 11.72
CA LYS A 115 -10.55 -6.44 11.55
C LYS A 115 -10.72 -6.84 10.09
N LEU A 116 -11.17 -5.92 9.25
CA LEU A 116 -11.29 -6.15 7.81
C LEU A 116 -9.93 -6.46 7.17
N VAL A 117 -8.89 -5.69 7.49
CA VAL A 117 -7.53 -5.90 6.97
C VAL A 117 -6.97 -7.25 7.43
N MET A 118 -7.28 -7.66 8.65
CA MET A 118 -6.87 -8.96 9.22
C MET A 118 -7.64 -10.16 8.67
N GLY A 119 -8.65 -9.95 7.82
CA GLY A 119 -9.50 -11.03 7.33
C GLY A 119 -10.44 -11.61 8.38
N GLN A 120 -10.70 -10.90 9.46
CA GLN A 120 -11.61 -11.30 10.55
C GLN A 120 -13.05 -10.91 10.20
N VAL A 121 -13.56 -11.42 9.07
CA VAL A 121 -14.90 -11.14 8.56
C VAL A 121 -15.78 -12.38 8.65
N GLU A 122 -17.06 -12.18 8.93
CA GLU A 122 -18.08 -13.23 9.01
C GLU A 122 -19.21 -12.92 8.02
N GLY A 123 -19.98 -13.93 7.60
CA GLY A 123 -21.06 -13.74 6.62
C GLY A 123 -22.10 -12.68 7.02
N ARG A 124 -22.35 -12.50 8.33
CA ARG A 124 -23.24 -11.44 8.86
C ARG A 124 -22.73 -10.02 8.57
N ASP A 125 -21.42 -9.83 8.32
CA ASP A 125 -20.84 -8.50 8.10
C ASP A 125 -21.31 -7.89 6.79
N TYR A 126 -21.59 -8.72 5.78
CA TYR A 126 -22.19 -8.26 4.52
C TYR A 126 -23.60 -7.67 4.73
N GLU A 127 -24.45 -8.37 5.48
CA GLU A 127 -25.81 -7.89 5.76
C GLU A 127 -25.79 -6.62 6.62
N THR A 128 -24.86 -6.54 7.58
CA THR A 128 -24.64 -5.34 8.38
C THR A 128 -24.20 -4.16 7.52
N ALA A 129 -23.24 -4.36 6.63
CA ALA A 129 -22.76 -3.31 5.72
C ALA A 129 -23.88 -2.78 4.80
N LEU A 130 -24.71 -3.67 4.27
CA LEU A 130 -25.89 -3.27 3.46
C LEU A 130 -26.92 -2.47 4.28
N ALA A 131 -27.15 -2.87 5.54
CA ALA A 131 -28.12 -2.19 6.40
C ALA A 131 -27.61 -0.82 6.87
N GLU A 132 -26.31 -0.67 7.11
CA GLU A 132 -25.72 0.57 7.62
C GLU A 132 -25.44 1.60 6.51
N ASP A 133 -24.93 1.18 5.37
CA ASP A 133 -24.47 2.08 4.31
C ASP A 133 -25.10 1.75 2.94
N GLY A 134 -25.06 0.48 2.52
CA GLY A 134 -25.58 0.00 1.24
C GLY A 134 -24.78 0.43 0.02
N ARG A 135 -23.70 1.22 0.17
CA ARG A 135 -22.84 1.60 -0.94
C ARG A 135 -21.93 0.45 -1.35
N MET A 136 -21.65 0.39 -2.65
CA MET A 136 -20.73 -0.57 -3.26
C MET A 136 -19.60 0.15 -3.99
N ALA A 137 -18.40 -0.45 -3.94
CA ALA A 137 -17.25 -0.05 -4.73
C ALA A 137 -16.86 -1.19 -5.68
N HIS A 138 -16.00 -0.87 -6.64
CA HIS A 138 -15.46 -1.84 -7.59
C HIS A 138 -13.94 -1.76 -7.60
N LEU A 139 -13.30 -2.87 -7.96
CA LEU A 139 -11.87 -2.93 -8.22
C LEU A 139 -11.50 -2.11 -9.46
N MET A 140 -10.23 -1.75 -9.56
CA MET A 140 -9.67 -1.02 -10.69
C MET A 140 -8.57 -1.83 -11.38
N ARG A 141 -8.43 -1.66 -12.69
CA ARG A 141 -7.19 -2.01 -13.38
C ARG A 141 -6.12 -0.96 -13.04
N PHE A 142 -4.87 -1.38 -13.06
CA PHE A 142 -3.77 -0.45 -12.87
C PHE A 142 -3.70 0.63 -13.97
N SER A 143 -4.08 0.29 -15.21
CA SER A 143 -4.18 1.27 -16.30
C SER A 143 -5.23 2.35 -16.06
N ASP A 144 -6.38 1.99 -15.45
CA ASP A 144 -7.44 2.95 -15.12
C ASP A 144 -7.03 3.84 -13.95
N PHE A 145 -6.29 3.28 -12.97
CA PHE A 145 -5.67 4.04 -11.89
C PHE A 145 -4.62 5.04 -12.41
N ASP A 146 -3.74 4.62 -13.34
CA ASP A 146 -2.74 5.51 -13.93
C ASP A 146 -3.38 6.66 -14.71
N ALA A 147 -4.46 6.39 -15.45
CA ALA A 147 -5.25 7.41 -16.13
C ALA A 147 -5.92 8.38 -15.13
N TRP A 148 -6.48 7.85 -14.03
CA TRP A 148 -7.02 8.68 -12.96
C TRP A 148 -5.94 9.55 -12.32
N LEU A 149 -4.77 8.99 -12.04
CA LEU A 149 -3.65 9.73 -11.46
C LEU A 149 -3.17 10.88 -12.35
N THR A 150 -3.18 10.67 -13.68
CA THR A 150 -2.84 11.70 -14.66
C THR A 150 -3.80 12.91 -14.61
N ALA A 151 -5.06 12.67 -14.26
CA ALA A 151 -6.08 13.72 -14.17
C ALA A 151 -6.04 14.53 -12.86
N GLN A 152 -5.19 14.14 -11.90
CA GLN A 152 -5.13 14.82 -10.61
C GLN A 152 -4.40 16.16 -10.69
N SER A 153 -4.83 17.12 -9.88
CA SER A 153 -4.24 18.47 -9.83
C SER A 153 -2.94 18.57 -9.04
N ARG A 154 -2.63 17.56 -8.22
CA ARG A 154 -1.37 17.44 -7.47
C ARG A 154 -0.73 16.07 -7.69
N SER A 155 0.58 16.02 -7.58
CA SER A 155 1.32 14.76 -7.57
C SER A 155 1.19 14.06 -6.22
N ILE A 156 1.24 12.73 -6.24
CA ILE A 156 1.32 11.87 -5.06
C ILE A 156 2.29 10.73 -5.40
N THR A 157 3.04 10.25 -4.41
CA THR A 157 3.87 9.04 -4.59
C THR A 157 3.00 7.80 -4.46
N VAL A 158 3.22 6.81 -5.31
CA VAL A 158 2.47 5.54 -5.27
C VAL A 158 3.46 4.39 -5.11
N GLU A 159 3.42 3.73 -3.97
CA GLU A 159 4.07 2.44 -3.78
C GLU A 159 3.20 1.33 -4.36
N VAL A 160 3.77 0.53 -5.23
CA VAL A 160 3.07 -0.56 -5.94
C VAL A 160 3.68 -1.88 -5.51
N GLU A 161 2.96 -2.64 -4.69
CA GLU A 161 3.40 -3.95 -4.24
C GLU A 161 3.05 -5.05 -5.26
N VAL A 162 4.06 -5.71 -5.80
CA VAL A 162 3.88 -6.87 -6.68
C VAL A 162 3.52 -8.10 -5.84
N LYS A 163 2.31 -8.65 -6.05
CA LYS A 163 1.75 -9.77 -5.29
C LYS A 163 1.63 -11.09 -6.08
N ALA A 164 2.03 -11.11 -7.33
CA ALA A 164 1.89 -12.30 -8.17
C ALA A 164 3.11 -12.50 -9.07
N PRO A 165 3.45 -13.75 -9.40
CA PRO A 165 4.55 -14.06 -10.33
C PRO A 165 4.20 -13.61 -11.75
N GLY A 166 5.22 -13.29 -12.54
CA GLY A 166 5.07 -12.91 -13.95
C GLY A 166 4.62 -11.47 -14.19
N LEU A 167 4.39 -10.68 -13.13
CA LEU A 167 3.95 -9.29 -13.22
C LEU A 167 5.07 -8.30 -13.58
N ALA A 168 6.32 -8.63 -13.27
CA ALA A 168 7.43 -7.68 -13.41
C ALA A 168 7.59 -7.14 -14.83
N GLY A 169 7.51 -7.98 -15.85
CA GLY A 169 7.59 -7.54 -17.25
C GLY A 169 6.41 -6.66 -17.67
N PRO A 170 5.16 -7.13 -17.55
CA PRO A 170 3.97 -6.37 -17.91
C PRO A 170 3.86 -5.02 -17.20
N ILE A 171 4.16 -4.93 -15.91
CA ILE A 171 4.07 -3.66 -15.19
C ILE A 171 5.17 -2.68 -15.62
N LEU A 172 6.40 -3.14 -15.87
CA LEU A 172 7.47 -2.30 -16.41
C LEU A 172 7.12 -1.78 -17.80
N GLU A 173 6.50 -2.59 -18.65
CA GLU A 173 6.04 -2.17 -19.98
C GLU A 173 4.95 -1.09 -19.87
N LEU A 174 3.98 -1.25 -18.99
CA LEU A 174 2.94 -0.24 -18.75
C LEU A 174 3.59 1.06 -18.22
N LEU A 175 4.43 0.97 -17.20
CA LEU A 175 5.10 2.12 -16.61
C LEU A 175 6.04 2.83 -17.57
N SER A 176 6.62 2.14 -18.55
CA SER A 176 7.47 2.78 -19.57
C SER A 176 6.72 3.76 -20.49
N ARG A 177 5.39 3.64 -20.55
CA ARG A 177 4.50 4.48 -21.34
C ARG A 177 3.70 5.48 -20.50
N SER A 178 3.73 5.34 -19.17
CA SER A 178 2.99 6.20 -18.26
C SER A 178 3.62 7.59 -18.15
N PRO A 179 2.84 8.67 -18.18
CA PRO A 179 3.33 10.01 -17.85
C PRO A 179 3.65 10.15 -16.35
N ASN A 180 3.16 9.23 -15.51
CA ASN A 180 3.31 9.25 -14.06
C ASN A 180 4.49 8.39 -13.55
N THR A 181 5.36 7.87 -14.41
CA THR A 181 6.42 6.92 -14.05
C THR A 181 7.24 7.38 -12.84
N GLY A 182 7.57 8.67 -12.77
CA GLY A 182 8.30 9.26 -11.64
C GLY A 182 7.54 9.31 -10.31
N SER A 183 6.22 9.07 -10.32
CA SER A 183 5.41 8.97 -9.11
C SER A 183 5.47 7.57 -8.48
N TYR A 184 5.90 6.55 -9.21
CA TYR A 184 5.83 5.17 -8.76
C TYR A 184 7.11 4.69 -8.07
N ILE A 185 6.91 3.86 -7.05
CA ILE A 185 7.92 3.01 -6.42
C ILE A 185 7.41 1.58 -6.55
N LEU A 186 8.10 0.75 -7.34
CA LEU A 186 7.74 -0.65 -7.53
C LEU A 186 8.49 -1.52 -6.55
N PHE A 187 7.77 -2.27 -5.70
CA PHE A 187 8.37 -3.07 -4.65
C PHE A 187 7.66 -4.43 -4.45
N SER A 188 8.21 -5.29 -3.64
CA SER A 188 7.54 -6.48 -3.11
C SER A 188 8.07 -6.84 -1.72
N GLY A 189 7.22 -7.53 -0.95
CA GLY A 189 7.58 -8.19 0.31
C GLY A 189 8.06 -9.63 0.10
N ASP A 190 7.91 -10.19 -1.11
CA ASP A 190 8.37 -11.52 -1.46
C ASP A 190 9.74 -11.42 -2.18
N PRO A 191 10.82 -12.01 -1.62
CA PRO A 191 12.15 -11.96 -2.23
C PRO A 191 12.20 -12.57 -3.64
N VAL A 192 11.31 -13.51 -3.97
CA VAL A 192 11.21 -14.09 -5.32
C VAL A 192 10.74 -13.04 -6.32
N TYR A 193 9.72 -12.23 -5.95
CA TYR A 193 9.21 -11.17 -6.83
C TYR A 193 10.18 -9.97 -6.89
N VAL A 194 10.92 -9.69 -5.81
CA VAL A 194 12.01 -8.70 -5.84
C VAL A 194 13.07 -9.12 -6.87
N GLU A 195 13.53 -10.37 -6.85
CA GLU A 195 14.51 -10.86 -7.84
C GLU A 195 13.93 -10.87 -9.27
N GLU A 196 12.67 -11.23 -9.44
CA GLU A 196 11.98 -11.17 -10.74
C GLU A 196 11.95 -9.73 -11.30
N MET A 197 11.62 -8.75 -10.46
CA MET A 197 11.65 -7.33 -10.84
C MET A 197 13.07 -6.86 -11.21
N GLN A 198 14.07 -7.21 -10.40
CA GLN A 198 15.48 -6.89 -10.70
C GLN A 198 15.94 -7.54 -12.00
N ALA A 199 15.57 -8.80 -12.25
CA ALA A 199 15.88 -9.51 -13.50
C ALA A 199 15.20 -8.84 -14.72
N ALA A 200 13.92 -8.44 -14.57
CA ALA A 200 13.19 -7.74 -15.62
C ALA A 200 13.84 -6.37 -15.97
N VAL A 201 14.25 -5.62 -14.95
CA VAL A 201 14.99 -4.35 -15.13
C VAL A 201 16.33 -4.59 -15.83
N ARG A 202 17.11 -5.60 -15.43
CA ARG A 202 18.38 -5.95 -16.10
C ARG A 202 18.18 -6.30 -17.58
N LYS A 203 17.08 -6.97 -17.90
CA LYS A 203 16.77 -7.42 -19.27
C LYS A 203 16.23 -6.32 -20.16
N ASN A 204 15.29 -5.52 -19.66
CA ASN A 204 14.49 -4.60 -20.46
C ASN A 204 14.87 -3.12 -20.25
N GLY A 205 15.71 -2.81 -19.27
CA GLY A 205 15.95 -1.47 -18.76
C GLY A 205 14.88 -1.02 -17.76
N LYS A 206 15.25 -0.08 -16.90
CA LYS A 206 14.33 0.57 -15.95
C LYS A 206 13.68 1.77 -16.62
N PRO A 207 12.35 1.92 -16.62
CA PRO A 207 11.68 3.13 -17.08
C PRO A 207 12.25 4.38 -16.39
N THR A 208 12.46 5.44 -17.17
CA THR A 208 13.05 6.69 -16.64
C THR A 208 12.17 7.29 -15.54
N GLY A 209 12.74 7.55 -14.39
CA GLY A 209 12.04 8.08 -13.22
C GLY A 209 11.44 7.03 -12.30
N LEU A 210 11.28 5.77 -12.74
CA LEU A 210 10.81 4.70 -11.86
C LEU A 210 11.78 4.46 -10.71
N ARG A 211 11.23 4.36 -9.51
CA ARG A 211 11.96 3.97 -8.30
C ARG A 211 11.64 2.52 -7.96
N MET A 212 12.60 1.84 -7.36
CA MET A 212 12.46 0.44 -6.95
C MET A 212 12.59 0.32 -5.44
N GLY A 213 11.87 -0.62 -4.84
CA GLY A 213 11.92 -0.91 -3.42
C GLY A 213 11.93 -2.40 -3.11
N ALA A 214 12.24 -2.74 -1.86
CA ALA A 214 12.14 -4.10 -1.34
C ALA A 214 11.68 -4.06 0.12
N ASN A 215 10.66 -4.83 0.46
CA ASN A 215 10.25 -4.96 1.85
C ASN A 215 11.01 -6.12 2.50
N MET A 216 11.98 -5.78 3.32
CA MET A 216 12.87 -6.75 4.00
C MET A 216 12.44 -7.01 5.45
N ARG A 217 11.44 -6.29 5.96
CA ARG A 217 10.94 -6.34 7.34
C ARG A 217 12.00 -6.00 8.40
N ARG A 218 13.23 -6.47 8.22
CA ARG A 218 14.36 -6.32 9.15
C ARG A 218 15.66 -6.25 8.35
N LEU A 219 16.57 -5.38 8.76
CA LEU A 219 17.91 -5.28 8.17
C LEU A 219 18.85 -6.29 8.81
N THR A 220 19.14 -7.38 8.11
CA THR A 220 20.09 -8.43 8.56
C THR A 220 21.45 -8.23 7.91
N GLU A 221 22.50 -8.88 8.46
CA GLU A 221 23.83 -8.87 7.84
C GLU A 221 23.83 -9.49 6.43
N GLU A 222 22.91 -10.41 6.16
CA GLU A 222 22.70 -10.95 4.81
C GLU A 222 22.14 -9.89 3.88
N ASN A 223 21.07 -9.17 4.31
CA ASN A 223 20.52 -8.06 3.54
C ASN A 223 21.58 -6.99 3.24
N LYS A 224 22.41 -6.62 4.21
CA LYS A 224 23.48 -5.64 4.04
C LYS A 224 24.52 -6.05 2.98
N ARG A 225 24.71 -7.36 2.73
CA ARG A 225 25.63 -7.85 1.68
C ARG A 225 25.04 -7.73 0.28
N ILE A 226 23.71 -7.89 0.14
CA ILE A 226 23.05 -7.92 -1.17
C ILE A 226 22.54 -6.55 -1.61
N ILE A 227 22.05 -5.72 -0.69
CA ILE A 227 21.46 -4.40 -0.94
C ILE A 227 22.35 -3.52 -1.82
N PRO A 228 23.68 -3.38 -1.61
CA PRO A 228 24.52 -2.52 -2.43
C PRO A 228 24.60 -2.91 -3.92
N ASN A 229 24.19 -4.13 -4.26
CA ASN A 229 24.14 -4.63 -5.65
C ASN A 229 22.72 -4.53 -6.26
N MET A 230 21.76 -3.98 -5.52
CA MET A 230 20.38 -3.79 -5.97
C MET A 230 20.16 -2.32 -6.31
N ASP A 231 19.41 -2.07 -7.37
CA ASP A 231 19.00 -0.70 -7.71
C ASP A 231 17.75 -0.34 -6.88
N LEU A 232 17.96 0.02 -5.61
CA LEU A 232 16.89 0.36 -4.68
C LEU A 232 16.89 1.84 -4.34
N PHE A 233 15.71 2.44 -4.35
CA PHE A 233 15.42 3.74 -3.76
C PHE A 233 15.06 3.62 -2.29
N GLU A 234 14.35 2.52 -1.94
CA GLU A 234 13.85 2.30 -0.59
C GLU A 234 13.95 0.86 -0.12
N VAL A 235 13.99 0.70 1.19
CA VAL A 235 13.83 -0.57 1.90
C VAL A 235 12.71 -0.44 2.94
N GLY A 236 11.72 -1.34 2.86
CA GLY A 236 10.66 -1.47 3.85
C GLY A 236 11.15 -2.23 5.09
N LEU A 237 11.04 -1.63 6.27
CA LEU A 237 11.37 -2.26 7.55
C LEU A 237 10.20 -2.15 8.52
N ASN A 238 10.00 -3.17 9.37
CA ASN A 238 8.98 -3.11 10.42
C ASN A 238 9.35 -2.08 11.48
N ALA A 239 8.37 -1.33 11.96
CA ALA A 239 8.58 -0.21 12.88
C ALA A 239 9.34 -0.57 14.17
N ASP A 240 9.25 -1.81 14.63
CA ASP A 240 9.93 -2.34 15.82
C ASP A 240 11.32 -2.95 15.54
N ALA A 241 11.67 -3.13 14.24
CA ALA A 241 12.77 -4.02 13.84
C ALA A 241 13.97 -3.30 13.21
N PHE A 242 14.11 -1.99 13.38
CA PHE A 242 15.28 -1.23 12.92
C PHE A 242 15.72 -0.15 13.91
N THR A 243 16.93 0.34 13.75
CA THR A 243 17.58 1.33 14.60
C THR A 243 17.95 2.60 13.82
N CYS A 244 18.36 3.67 14.53
CA CYS A 244 18.94 4.86 13.88
C CYS A 244 20.21 4.52 13.05
N GLU A 245 20.97 3.51 13.50
CA GLU A 245 22.18 3.05 12.80
C GLU A 245 21.82 2.37 11.47
N ASP A 246 20.76 1.57 11.45
CA ASP A 246 20.25 0.95 10.21
C ASP A 246 19.79 2.01 9.19
N VAL A 247 19.07 3.04 9.66
CA VAL A 247 18.66 4.15 8.80
C VAL A 247 19.87 4.90 8.23
N ARG A 248 20.87 5.16 9.07
CA ARG A 248 22.10 5.81 8.64
C ARG A 248 22.85 4.97 7.62
N TRP A 249 23.03 3.67 7.91
CA TRP A 249 23.72 2.75 7.01
C TRP A 249 23.04 2.70 5.62
N LEU A 250 21.71 2.61 5.56
CA LEU A 250 20.96 2.65 4.29
C LEU A 250 21.15 4.00 3.59
N GLY A 251 21.09 5.12 4.34
CA GLY A 251 21.32 6.45 3.79
C GLY A 251 22.70 6.64 3.17
N GLU A 252 23.74 6.05 3.76
CA GLU A 252 25.11 6.04 3.19
C GLU A 252 25.20 5.30 1.85
N HIS A 253 24.24 4.40 1.57
CA HIS A 253 24.07 3.70 0.30
C HIS A 253 23.05 4.37 -0.63
N GLY A 254 22.56 5.57 -0.28
CA GLY A 254 21.56 6.30 -1.08
C GLY A 254 20.15 5.71 -0.99
N ILE A 255 19.87 4.87 0.00
CA ILE A 255 18.61 4.15 0.17
C ILE A 255 17.82 4.72 1.34
N HIS A 256 16.54 4.94 1.12
CA HIS A 256 15.63 5.45 2.14
C HIS A 256 14.95 4.31 2.91
N VAL A 257 14.57 4.59 4.16
CA VAL A 257 13.74 3.68 4.95
C VAL A 257 12.30 4.12 4.88
N PHE A 258 11.42 3.20 4.46
CA PHE A 258 9.99 3.28 4.68
C PHE A 258 9.60 2.26 5.74
N SER A 259 8.89 2.70 6.78
CA SER A 259 8.41 1.78 7.79
C SER A 259 7.15 1.07 7.28
N ASN A 260 7.12 -0.26 7.44
CA ASN A 260 5.90 -1.02 7.23
C ASN A 260 4.91 -0.71 8.35
N LEU A 261 3.64 -0.63 8.02
CA LEU A 261 2.48 -0.48 8.89
C LEU A 261 2.77 0.15 10.26
N GLY A 262 2.86 1.47 10.24
CA GLY A 262 3.03 2.27 11.45
C GLY A 262 1.68 2.64 12.06
N ASP A 263 0.93 1.68 12.57
CA ASP A 263 -0.45 1.89 13.03
C ASP A 263 -0.57 2.19 14.52
N HIS A 264 0.55 2.30 15.23
CA HIS A 264 0.54 2.49 16.68
C HIS A 264 1.25 3.79 17.09
N PRO A 265 0.69 4.60 18.01
CA PRO A 265 1.29 5.86 18.45
C PRO A 265 2.73 5.75 18.98
N ASP A 266 3.06 4.68 19.69
CA ASP A 266 4.44 4.46 20.17
C ASP A 266 5.43 4.19 19.03
N TRP A 267 4.96 3.67 17.91
CA TRP A 267 5.80 3.50 16.72
C TRP A 267 5.96 4.80 15.96
N TRP A 268 4.97 5.69 15.98
CA TRP A 268 5.06 7.01 15.33
C TRP A 268 6.24 7.81 15.87
N GLU A 269 6.38 7.89 17.18
CA GLU A 269 7.52 8.56 17.80
C GLU A 269 8.86 7.90 17.45
N LYS A 270 8.91 6.56 17.46
CA LYS A 270 10.10 5.80 17.05
C LYS A 270 10.47 6.05 15.59
N MET A 271 9.52 6.05 14.68
CA MET A 271 9.76 6.31 13.25
C MET A 271 10.30 7.72 13.02
N VAL A 272 9.67 8.73 13.64
CA VAL A 272 10.11 10.11 13.57
C VAL A 272 11.54 10.25 14.12
N THR A 273 11.79 9.72 15.32
CA THR A 273 13.10 9.81 16.00
C THR A 273 14.21 9.08 15.22
N ARG A 274 13.89 7.98 14.57
CA ARG A 274 14.83 7.20 13.77
C ARG A 274 15.09 7.78 12.38
N GLY A 275 14.28 8.75 11.93
CA GLY A 275 14.49 9.48 10.69
C GLY A 275 14.10 8.72 9.44
N VAL A 276 12.98 7.97 9.48
CA VAL A 276 12.42 7.35 8.27
C VAL A 276 11.96 8.41 7.28
N LEU A 277 12.03 8.13 5.98
CA LEU A 277 11.49 9.02 4.94
C LEU A 277 9.96 9.00 4.96
N GLY A 278 9.37 7.83 5.15
CA GLY A 278 7.93 7.65 5.16
C GLY A 278 7.51 6.35 5.85
N PHE A 279 6.21 6.14 5.94
CA PHE A 279 5.64 4.90 6.48
C PHE A 279 4.23 4.66 5.94
N LYS A 280 3.84 3.39 5.90
CA LYS A 280 2.49 2.96 5.55
C LYS A 280 1.62 2.89 6.79
N THR A 281 0.37 3.34 6.71
CA THR A 281 -0.56 3.28 7.84
C THR A 281 -2.01 3.18 7.39
N ASN A 282 -2.81 2.44 8.16
CA ASN A 282 -4.26 2.44 8.05
C ASN A 282 -4.90 3.63 8.81
N TYR A 283 -4.12 4.38 9.60
CA TYR A 283 -4.59 5.44 10.50
C TYR A 283 -3.94 6.79 10.18
N ALA A 284 -3.82 7.14 8.90
CA ALA A 284 -3.14 8.35 8.46
C ALA A 284 -3.73 9.65 9.07
N ALA A 285 -5.05 9.71 9.25
CA ALA A 285 -5.71 10.85 9.91
C ALA A 285 -5.35 10.93 11.41
N ALA A 286 -5.37 9.81 12.12
CA ALA A 286 -5.00 9.75 13.54
C ALA A 286 -3.54 10.15 13.75
N TYR A 287 -2.63 9.65 12.90
CA TYR A 287 -1.23 10.09 12.92
C TYR A 287 -1.08 11.60 12.69
N THR A 288 -1.82 12.15 11.73
CA THR A 288 -1.78 13.60 11.46
C THR A 288 -2.21 14.41 12.69
N ASN A 289 -3.27 13.99 13.38
CA ASN A 289 -3.72 14.63 14.61
C ASN A 289 -2.67 14.50 15.72
N TRP A 290 -2.06 13.32 15.86
CA TRP A 290 -0.96 13.10 16.80
C TRP A 290 0.24 14.02 16.50
N TRP A 291 0.65 14.15 15.24
CA TRP A 291 1.73 15.04 14.80
C TRP A 291 1.43 16.49 15.16
N ASN A 292 0.25 17.00 14.76
CA ASN A 292 -0.16 18.38 14.98
C ASN A 292 -0.30 18.76 16.46
N SER A 293 -0.49 17.77 17.34
CA SER A 293 -0.55 17.99 18.79
C SER A 293 0.83 18.19 19.44
N ARG A 294 1.93 17.86 18.74
CA ARG A 294 3.30 17.86 19.25
C ARG A 294 4.23 18.86 18.54
N HIS A 295 3.87 19.28 17.36
CA HIS A 295 4.62 20.19 16.51
C HIS A 295 3.75 21.38 16.05
#